data_ab46060c2e899242fea8086c77250be3
#
_entry.id   ab46060c2e899242fea8086c77250be3
#
_cell.length_a   1.000
_cell.length_b   1.000
_cell.length_c   1.000
_cell.angle_alpha   90.00
_cell.angle_beta   90.00
_cell.angle_gamma   90.00
#
_symmetry.space_group_name_H-M   'P 1'
#
loop_
_entity.id
_entity.type
_entity.pdbx_description
1 polymer ?
#
loop_
_entity_poly.entity_id
_entity_poly.type
_entity_poly.pdbx_seq_one_letter_code
_entity_poly.pdbx_strand_id
1 'polypeptide(L)'
;MKKIIVTLLLAALVLAAVPALAQNAFTAADGGIVPTIQYTTYEGFGFVEVDFLQDVNYENPTVSVTDASGAPVTAAIVQLDDDDLTFQITDFAANATYNFIISGVRVGRNGSYTSVSGSFTVPLEGAAVIKKVEYDRDDREIDIEFAALVQYEAPTVQVIAADGTPINATIYEWDEDSIEARLESPLNIGSEYMVTVTGVRAAQDTAFGTASLTFTAYDD
;
A
#
# COMPACT_ATOMS: atom_id res chain seq x y z
N MET A 1 -35.90 -20.54 36.63
CA MET A 1 -35.28 -19.36 35.99
C MET A 1 -33.84 -19.67 35.66
N LYS A 2 -33.52 -19.95 34.40
CA LYS A 2 -32.15 -20.24 33.97
C LYS A 2 -31.48 -18.91 33.56
N LYS A 3 -30.41 -18.55 34.25
CA LYS A 3 -29.58 -17.38 33.91
C LYS A 3 -28.68 -17.78 32.76
N ILE A 4 -28.88 -17.13 31.57
CA ILE A 4 -27.99 -17.22 30.44
C ILE A 4 -26.86 -16.22 30.69
N ILE A 5 -25.63 -16.74 30.86
CA ILE A 5 -24.41 -15.95 30.92
C ILE A 5 -23.96 -15.76 29.47
N VAL A 6 -24.09 -14.57 28.94
CA VAL A 6 -23.51 -14.19 27.65
C VAL A 6 -22.06 -13.82 27.90
N THR A 7 -21.15 -14.71 27.54
CA THR A 7 -19.71 -14.40 27.57
C THR A 7 -19.37 -13.57 26.32
N LEU A 8 -19.16 -12.29 26.53
CA LEU A 8 -18.67 -11.39 25.48
C LEU A 8 -17.20 -11.72 25.23
N LEU A 9 -16.92 -12.39 24.10
CA LEU A 9 -15.53 -12.63 23.66
C LEU A 9 -15.02 -11.33 23.04
N LEU A 10 -14.22 -10.57 23.80
CA LEU A 10 -13.52 -9.39 23.32
C LEU A 10 -12.35 -9.89 22.46
N ALA A 11 -12.51 -9.88 21.15
CA ALA A 11 -11.39 -10.10 20.24
C ALA A 11 -10.45 -8.89 20.36
N ALA A 12 -9.31 -9.07 21.01
CA ALA A 12 -8.25 -8.08 21.02
C ALA A 12 -7.62 -8.07 19.63
N LEU A 13 -7.93 -7.03 18.85
CA LEU A 13 -7.22 -6.71 17.62
C LEU A 13 -5.79 -6.32 18.03
N VAL A 14 -4.85 -7.22 17.84
CA VAL A 14 -3.43 -6.90 17.99
C VAL A 14 -3.05 -6.08 16.75
N LEU A 15 -3.16 -4.75 16.86
CA LEU A 15 -2.50 -3.85 15.93
C LEU A 15 -1.00 -4.07 16.13
N ALA A 16 -0.37 -4.82 15.22
CA ALA A 16 1.08 -4.78 15.09
C ALA A 16 1.43 -3.34 14.68
N ALA A 17 2.00 -2.57 15.60
CA ALA A 17 2.55 -1.28 15.27
C ALA A 17 3.66 -1.51 14.24
N VAL A 18 3.39 -1.21 12.99
CA VAL A 18 4.41 -1.07 11.97
C VAL A 18 5.28 0.10 12.43
N PRO A 19 6.59 -0.07 12.68
CA PRO A 19 7.43 1.07 12.97
C PRO A 19 7.34 2.01 11.76
N ALA A 20 6.78 3.19 11.96
CA ALA A 20 6.84 4.25 10.97
C ALA A 20 8.33 4.50 10.72
N LEU A 21 8.84 4.00 9.59
CA LEU A 21 10.09 4.50 9.05
C LEU A 21 9.78 5.95 8.69
N ALA A 22 10.25 6.87 9.53
CA ALA A 22 10.21 8.27 9.21
C ALA A 22 10.85 8.41 7.83
N GLN A 23 10.05 8.69 6.81
CA GLN A 23 10.54 9.15 5.54
C GLN A 23 11.26 10.46 5.83
N ASN A 24 12.57 10.38 6.02
CA ASN A 24 13.40 11.56 5.94
C ASN A 24 13.24 12.01 4.49
N ALA A 25 12.58 13.14 4.28
CA ALA A 25 12.58 13.82 3.01
C ALA A 25 14.06 14.11 2.68
N PHE A 26 14.68 13.21 1.91
CA PHE A 26 16.00 13.43 1.37
C PHE A 26 15.85 14.53 0.32
N THR A 27 16.14 15.77 0.70
CA THR A 27 16.49 16.78 -0.29
C THR A 27 17.80 16.32 -0.91
N ALA A 28 17.76 16.01 -2.19
CA ALA A 28 18.99 15.77 -2.95
C ALA A 28 19.94 16.94 -2.72
N ALA A 29 21.23 16.66 -2.52
CA ALA A 29 22.24 17.66 -2.18
C ALA A 29 22.40 18.76 -3.26
N ASP A 30 21.80 18.58 -4.43
CA ASP A 30 21.79 19.48 -5.59
C ASP A 30 20.45 20.23 -5.81
N GLY A 31 19.48 20.10 -4.91
CA GLY A 31 18.16 20.75 -5.03
C GLY A 31 17.24 20.07 -6.05
N GLY A 32 17.55 18.85 -6.52
CA GLY A 32 16.69 18.05 -7.38
C GLY A 32 15.44 17.54 -6.65
N ILE A 33 14.38 17.27 -7.41
CA ILE A 33 13.17 16.60 -6.89
C ILE A 33 13.53 15.14 -6.60
N VAL A 34 13.22 14.66 -5.39
CA VAL A 34 13.39 13.26 -5.03
C VAL A 34 12.18 12.48 -5.58
N PRO A 35 12.38 11.33 -6.25
CA PRO A 35 11.28 10.48 -6.66
C PRO A 35 10.39 10.10 -5.47
N THR A 36 9.09 10.20 -5.66
CA THR A 36 8.10 9.85 -4.63
C THR A 36 7.35 8.60 -5.06
N ILE A 37 7.34 7.59 -4.20
CA ILE A 37 6.53 6.40 -4.41
C ILE A 37 5.07 6.79 -4.14
N GLN A 38 4.20 6.55 -5.10
CA GLN A 38 2.76 6.76 -4.96
C GLN A 38 2.13 5.59 -4.21
N TYR A 39 2.37 4.37 -4.68
CA TYR A 39 1.99 3.13 -3.99
C TYR A 39 2.92 1.98 -4.35
N THR A 40 2.79 0.89 -3.63
CA THR A 40 3.55 -0.34 -3.85
C THR A 40 2.60 -1.52 -3.74
N THR A 41 2.45 -2.30 -4.80
CA THR A 41 1.51 -3.39 -4.91
C THR A 41 2.22 -4.74 -5.03
N TYR A 42 1.74 -5.74 -4.29
CA TYR A 42 2.16 -7.12 -4.47
C TYR A 42 1.25 -7.80 -5.49
N GLU A 43 1.77 -8.05 -6.69
CA GLU A 43 1.05 -8.60 -7.85
C GLU A 43 0.86 -10.15 -7.81
N GLY A 44 1.42 -10.80 -6.79
CA GLY A 44 1.45 -12.27 -6.71
C GLY A 44 2.73 -12.88 -7.25
N PHE A 45 2.98 -14.15 -6.93
CA PHE A 45 4.16 -14.93 -7.37
C PHE A 45 5.51 -14.25 -7.09
N GLY A 46 5.55 -13.36 -6.09
CA GLY A 46 6.75 -12.59 -5.73
C GLY A 46 6.94 -11.31 -6.54
N PHE A 47 6.08 -10.97 -7.47
CA PHE A 47 6.13 -9.71 -8.20
C PHE A 47 5.63 -8.56 -7.33
N VAL A 48 6.35 -7.46 -7.36
CA VAL A 48 6.05 -6.23 -6.62
C VAL A 48 6.22 -5.07 -7.59
N GLU A 49 5.15 -4.33 -7.80
CA GLU A 49 5.11 -3.11 -8.58
C GLU A 49 5.26 -1.90 -7.66
N VAL A 50 6.07 -0.94 -8.07
CA VAL A 50 6.32 0.31 -7.36
C VAL A 50 6.02 1.45 -8.31
N ASP A 51 4.94 2.14 -8.07
CA ASP A 51 4.48 3.28 -8.84
C ASP A 51 5.07 4.57 -8.29
N PHE A 52 5.54 5.40 -9.18
CA PHE A 52 6.05 6.72 -8.84
C PHE A 52 5.03 7.79 -9.25
N LEU A 53 4.95 8.82 -8.45
CA LEU A 53 4.10 9.97 -8.75
C LEU A 53 4.56 10.76 -9.97
N GLN A 54 5.84 10.70 -10.29
CA GLN A 54 6.47 11.49 -11.36
C GLN A 54 7.18 10.57 -12.33
N ASP A 55 7.25 10.98 -13.60
CA ASP A 55 8.11 10.32 -14.56
C ASP A 55 9.55 10.26 -14.04
N VAL A 56 10.10 9.07 -14.00
CA VAL A 56 11.44 8.78 -13.51
C VAL A 56 12.37 8.30 -14.62
N ASN A 57 13.64 8.40 -14.38
CA ASN A 57 14.69 7.83 -15.23
C ASN A 57 15.62 6.99 -14.38
N TYR A 58 16.18 5.96 -14.97
CA TYR A 58 17.02 4.99 -14.29
C TYR A 58 18.46 5.01 -14.84
N GLU A 59 19.44 4.81 -13.94
CA GLU A 59 20.85 4.55 -14.29
C GLU A 59 21.39 3.43 -13.42
N ASN A 60 21.67 2.28 -14.03
CA ASN A 60 22.10 1.07 -13.32
C ASN A 60 21.24 0.77 -12.09
N PRO A 61 19.90 0.69 -12.23
CA PRO A 61 19.03 0.53 -11.09
C PRO A 61 19.28 -0.79 -10.37
N THR A 62 19.19 -0.74 -9.04
CA THR A 62 19.29 -1.92 -8.19
C THR A 62 18.17 -1.93 -7.17
N VAL A 63 17.69 -3.11 -6.80
CA VAL A 63 16.74 -3.31 -5.71
C VAL A 63 17.41 -4.14 -4.60
N SER A 64 17.20 -3.74 -3.36
CA SER A 64 17.61 -4.48 -2.16
C SER A 64 16.37 -4.68 -1.28
N VAL A 65 16.06 -5.91 -0.93
CA VAL A 65 14.89 -6.26 -0.11
C VAL A 65 15.36 -6.94 1.17
N THR A 66 14.70 -6.60 2.27
CA THR A 66 14.92 -7.24 3.59
C THR A 66 13.58 -7.63 4.21
N ASP A 67 13.57 -8.67 5.01
CA ASP A 67 12.45 -9.01 5.87
C ASP A 67 12.35 -8.07 7.09
N ALA A 68 11.33 -8.27 7.93
CA ALA A 68 11.12 -7.47 9.13
C ALA A 68 12.26 -7.59 10.18
N SER A 69 13.10 -8.61 10.09
CA SER A 69 14.28 -8.77 10.95
C SER A 69 15.54 -8.08 10.39
N GLY A 70 15.45 -7.56 9.16
CA GLY A 70 16.58 -7.00 8.42
C GLY A 70 17.40 -8.04 7.65
N ALA A 71 16.96 -9.30 7.59
CA ALA A 71 17.66 -10.32 6.80
C ALA A 71 17.42 -10.09 5.30
N PRO A 72 18.45 -10.22 4.44
CA PRO A 72 18.33 -9.99 3.02
C PRO A 72 17.45 -11.04 2.33
N VAL A 73 16.63 -10.60 1.40
CA VAL A 73 15.79 -11.42 0.52
C VAL A 73 16.26 -11.25 -0.91
N THR A 74 16.34 -12.35 -1.65
CA THR A 74 16.75 -12.31 -3.05
C THR A 74 15.68 -11.57 -3.88
N ALA A 75 16.13 -10.54 -4.59
CA ALA A 75 15.26 -9.73 -5.44
C ALA A 75 15.96 -9.38 -6.76
N ALA A 76 15.18 -9.21 -7.82
CA ALA A 76 15.66 -8.77 -9.12
C ALA A 76 14.63 -7.86 -9.79
N ILE A 77 15.08 -6.76 -10.40
CA ILE A 77 14.24 -5.91 -11.25
C ILE A 77 13.90 -6.68 -12.51
N VAL A 78 12.63 -6.70 -12.89
CA VAL A 78 12.10 -7.43 -14.05
C VAL A 78 11.51 -6.52 -15.11
N GLN A 79 11.02 -5.35 -14.71
CA GLN A 79 10.48 -4.33 -15.63
C GLN A 79 10.85 -2.94 -15.14
N LEU A 80 10.99 -2.01 -16.10
CA LEU A 80 11.22 -0.58 -15.87
C LEU A 80 10.36 0.19 -16.88
N ASP A 81 9.55 1.10 -16.38
CA ASP A 81 8.81 2.07 -17.15
C ASP A 81 9.11 3.48 -16.65
N ASP A 82 8.56 4.50 -17.28
CA ASP A 82 8.86 5.89 -16.95
C ASP A 82 8.14 6.36 -15.66
N ASP A 83 7.13 5.66 -15.19
CA ASP A 83 6.38 5.93 -13.96
C ASP A 83 6.29 4.75 -12.98
N ASP A 84 6.77 3.54 -13.38
CA ASP A 84 6.79 2.37 -12.52
C ASP A 84 8.06 1.53 -12.63
N LEU A 85 8.24 0.64 -11.66
CA LEU A 85 9.26 -0.39 -11.64
C LEU A 85 8.70 -1.66 -11.01
N THR A 86 8.81 -2.79 -11.72
CA THR A 86 8.49 -4.09 -11.14
C THR A 86 9.75 -4.86 -10.77
N PHE A 87 9.78 -5.41 -9.57
CA PHE A 87 10.81 -6.37 -9.17
C PHE A 87 10.17 -7.67 -8.68
N GLN A 88 10.93 -8.76 -8.73
CA GLN A 88 10.50 -10.06 -8.23
C GLN A 88 11.36 -10.47 -7.03
N ILE A 89 10.72 -10.98 -5.98
CA ILE A 89 11.37 -11.62 -4.83
C ILE A 89 11.21 -13.14 -4.91
N THR A 90 12.18 -13.85 -4.33
CA THR A 90 12.10 -15.31 -4.12
C THR A 90 12.24 -15.61 -2.62
N ASP A 91 11.74 -16.78 -2.19
CA ASP A 91 11.80 -17.23 -0.79
C ASP A 91 11.05 -16.30 0.18
N PHE A 92 9.82 -15.91 -0.17
CA PHE A 92 8.95 -15.08 0.64
C PHE A 92 7.93 -15.91 1.42
N ALA A 93 7.41 -15.34 2.52
CA ALA A 93 6.36 -15.92 3.33
C ALA A 93 5.06 -15.11 3.20
N ALA A 94 3.92 -15.80 3.14
CA ALA A 94 2.62 -15.16 3.20
C ALA A 94 2.42 -14.44 4.56
N ASN A 95 1.69 -13.33 4.55
CA ASN A 95 1.42 -12.46 5.69
C ASN A 95 2.70 -11.87 6.33
N ALA A 96 3.76 -11.70 5.53
CA ALA A 96 5.01 -11.11 5.96
C ALA A 96 5.23 -9.74 5.28
N THR A 97 5.76 -8.78 6.03
CA THR A 97 6.13 -7.46 5.53
C THR A 97 7.61 -7.42 5.19
N TYR A 98 7.92 -6.82 4.06
CA TYR A 98 9.25 -6.64 3.53
C TYR A 98 9.54 -5.16 3.32
N ASN A 99 10.79 -4.75 3.53
CA ASN A 99 11.26 -3.41 3.22
C ASN A 99 12.15 -3.48 1.98
N PHE A 100 12.09 -2.45 1.14
CA PHE A 100 12.95 -2.37 -0.03
C PHE A 100 13.62 -1.01 -0.17
N ILE A 101 14.74 -1.01 -0.91
CA ILE A 101 15.43 0.20 -1.37
C ILE A 101 15.70 0.02 -2.86
N ILE A 102 15.24 0.97 -3.67
CA ILE A 102 15.56 1.08 -5.09
C ILE A 102 16.58 2.20 -5.24
N SER A 103 17.70 1.94 -5.88
CA SER A 103 18.76 2.91 -6.15
C SER A 103 18.90 3.18 -7.65
N GLY A 104 19.48 4.31 -8.01
CA GLY A 104 19.69 4.68 -9.40
C GLY A 104 18.45 5.28 -10.07
N VAL A 105 17.59 5.98 -9.32
CA VAL A 105 16.34 6.61 -9.79
C VAL A 105 16.45 8.12 -9.67
N ARG A 106 15.90 8.86 -10.63
CA ARG A 106 15.74 10.34 -10.56
C ARG A 106 14.47 10.78 -11.26
N VAL A 107 13.91 11.92 -10.85
CA VAL A 107 12.80 12.58 -11.55
C VAL A 107 13.32 13.34 -12.76
N GLY A 108 12.66 13.14 -13.90
CA GLY A 108 12.93 13.85 -15.12
C GLY A 108 14.38 13.67 -15.64
N ARG A 109 14.87 14.64 -16.43
CA ARG A 109 16.17 14.56 -17.10
C ARG A 109 17.31 15.25 -16.36
N ASN A 110 16.99 16.08 -15.38
CA ASN A 110 17.96 16.89 -14.63
C ASN A 110 17.92 16.51 -13.16
N GLY A 111 19.08 16.38 -12.54
CA GLY A 111 19.23 16.01 -11.13
C GLY A 111 20.07 14.76 -10.94
N SER A 112 20.50 14.52 -9.72
CA SER A 112 21.30 13.37 -9.35
C SER A 112 20.42 12.14 -9.15
N TYR A 113 20.91 10.97 -9.56
CA TYR A 113 20.29 9.70 -9.20
C TYR A 113 20.38 9.48 -7.69
N THR A 114 19.30 9.01 -7.12
CA THR A 114 19.12 8.82 -5.69
C THR A 114 18.56 7.42 -5.39
N SER A 115 18.24 7.18 -4.13
CA SER A 115 17.55 5.96 -3.69
C SER A 115 16.22 6.33 -3.07
N VAL A 116 15.23 5.47 -3.31
CA VAL A 116 13.91 5.50 -2.66
C VAL A 116 13.72 4.24 -1.84
N SER A 117 12.90 4.31 -0.81
CA SER A 117 12.60 3.15 0.04
C SER A 117 11.10 3.06 0.30
N GLY A 118 10.64 1.84 0.45
CA GLY A 118 9.25 1.54 0.76
C GLY A 118 9.13 0.19 1.46
N SER A 119 7.90 -0.23 1.66
CA SER A 119 7.58 -1.54 2.21
C SER A 119 6.33 -2.10 1.54
N PHE A 120 6.20 -3.41 1.53
CA PHE A 120 5.01 -4.12 1.07
C PHE A 120 4.76 -5.32 1.97
N THR A 121 3.52 -5.80 1.96
CA THR A 121 3.14 -7.03 2.65
C THR A 121 2.69 -8.06 1.63
N VAL A 122 3.25 -9.26 1.71
CA VAL A 122 2.75 -10.41 0.94
C VAL A 122 1.43 -10.85 1.54
N PRO A 123 0.30 -10.79 0.83
CA PRO A 123 -0.99 -11.20 1.36
C PRO A 123 -1.02 -12.70 1.69
N LEU A 124 -2.01 -13.12 2.47
CA LEU A 124 -2.36 -14.53 2.55
C LEU A 124 -2.83 -15.01 1.18
N GLU A 125 -2.54 -16.26 0.84
CA GLU A 125 -2.99 -16.87 -0.41
C GLU A 125 -4.53 -16.79 -0.52
N GLY A 126 -5.03 -16.25 -1.64
CA GLY A 126 -6.45 -16.03 -1.87
C GLY A 126 -7.04 -14.76 -1.25
N ALA A 127 -6.28 -13.99 -0.47
CA ALA A 127 -6.74 -12.71 0.07
C ALA A 127 -6.99 -11.68 -1.05
N ALA A 128 -7.95 -10.78 -0.84
CA ALA A 128 -8.12 -9.61 -1.69
C ALA A 128 -6.90 -8.70 -1.58
N VAL A 129 -6.46 -8.15 -2.70
CA VAL A 129 -5.31 -7.23 -2.80
C VAL A 129 -5.80 -5.92 -3.38
N ILE A 130 -5.54 -4.81 -2.69
CA ILE A 130 -5.77 -3.47 -3.24
C ILE A 130 -4.59 -3.18 -4.16
N LYS A 131 -4.90 -2.84 -5.42
CA LYS A 131 -3.94 -2.48 -6.45
C LYS A 131 -3.62 -1.00 -6.42
N LYS A 132 -4.65 -0.15 -6.29
CA LYS A 132 -4.55 1.29 -6.45
C LYS A 132 -5.50 2.01 -5.51
N VAL A 133 -5.14 3.22 -5.12
CA VAL A 133 -6.02 4.17 -4.42
C VAL A 133 -5.83 5.54 -5.04
N GLU A 134 -6.89 6.10 -5.59
CA GLU A 134 -6.95 7.47 -6.09
C GLU A 134 -7.68 8.34 -5.09
N TYR A 135 -7.33 9.62 -5.02
CA TYR A 135 -7.93 10.57 -4.10
C TYR A 135 -8.35 11.84 -4.84
N ASP A 136 -9.67 12.08 -4.90
CA ASP A 136 -10.25 13.34 -5.32
C ASP A 136 -10.40 14.26 -4.11
N ARG A 137 -9.67 15.37 -4.13
CA ARG A 137 -9.66 16.36 -3.05
C ARG A 137 -10.94 17.20 -3.00
N ASP A 138 -11.51 17.54 -4.16
CA ASP A 138 -12.63 18.45 -4.25
C ASP A 138 -13.91 17.80 -3.67
N ASP A 139 -14.09 16.50 -3.92
CA ASP A 139 -15.21 15.71 -3.40
C ASP A 139 -14.85 14.94 -2.13
N ARG A 140 -13.59 14.88 -1.75
CA ARG A 140 -13.03 14.10 -0.64
C ARG A 140 -13.34 12.61 -0.80
N GLU A 141 -13.19 12.12 -2.00
CA GLU A 141 -13.44 10.74 -2.36
C GLU A 141 -12.15 9.97 -2.51
N ILE A 142 -12.22 8.68 -2.20
CA ILE A 142 -11.19 7.72 -2.57
C ILE A 142 -11.82 6.64 -3.41
N ASP A 143 -11.16 6.32 -4.51
CA ASP A 143 -11.43 5.13 -5.32
C ASP A 143 -10.38 4.08 -4.99
N ILE A 144 -10.84 2.87 -4.66
CA ILE A 144 -10.01 1.74 -4.22
C ILE A 144 -10.19 0.62 -5.23
N GLU A 145 -9.20 0.42 -6.09
CA GLU A 145 -9.18 -0.65 -7.09
C GLU A 145 -8.50 -1.91 -6.53
N PHE A 146 -9.07 -3.08 -6.79
CA PHE A 146 -8.48 -4.37 -6.42
C PHE A 146 -7.77 -5.00 -7.61
N ALA A 147 -6.72 -5.77 -7.36
CA ALA A 147 -5.92 -6.46 -8.38
C ALA A 147 -6.70 -7.58 -9.10
N ALA A 148 -7.84 -8.02 -8.56
CA ALA A 148 -8.71 -9.05 -9.13
C ALA A 148 -10.14 -8.89 -8.62
N LEU A 149 -11.08 -9.60 -9.24
CA LEU A 149 -12.48 -9.62 -8.81
C LEU A 149 -12.61 -10.05 -7.33
N VAL A 150 -13.41 -9.32 -6.60
CA VAL A 150 -13.65 -9.50 -5.17
C VAL A 150 -15.14 -9.71 -4.88
N GLN A 151 -15.43 -10.17 -3.69
CA GLN A 151 -16.77 -10.23 -3.12
C GLN A 151 -16.78 -9.56 -1.76
N TYR A 152 -17.93 -9.02 -1.38
CA TYR A 152 -18.09 -8.24 -0.16
C TYR A 152 -19.13 -8.82 0.77
N GLU A 153 -18.89 -8.68 2.08
CA GLU A 153 -19.85 -8.96 3.15
C GLU A 153 -19.75 -7.83 4.19
N ALA A 154 -20.74 -6.94 4.20
CA ALA A 154 -20.77 -5.75 5.06
C ALA A 154 -19.42 -4.97 5.03
N PRO A 155 -18.94 -4.52 3.85
CA PRO A 155 -17.64 -3.91 3.73
C PRO A 155 -17.55 -2.61 4.53
N THR A 156 -16.37 -2.34 5.10
CA THR A 156 -16.04 -1.04 5.70
C THR A 156 -14.69 -0.56 5.20
N VAL A 157 -14.55 0.75 5.07
CA VAL A 157 -13.30 1.41 4.69
C VAL A 157 -12.84 2.30 5.82
N GLN A 158 -11.56 2.23 6.16
CA GLN A 158 -10.89 3.13 7.09
C GLN A 158 -9.58 3.61 6.48
N VAL A 159 -9.31 4.91 6.61
CA VAL A 159 -8.02 5.51 6.27
C VAL A 159 -7.32 5.90 7.56
N ILE A 160 -6.02 5.61 7.66
CA ILE A 160 -5.21 5.91 8.85
C ILE A 160 -4.02 6.75 8.40
N ALA A 161 -3.84 7.92 9.02
CA ALA A 161 -2.67 8.75 8.78
C ALA A 161 -1.40 8.14 9.39
N ALA A 162 -0.22 8.58 8.97
CA ALA A 162 1.08 8.08 9.45
C ALA A 162 1.28 8.22 10.98
N ASP A 163 0.58 9.16 11.63
CA ASP A 163 0.59 9.33 13.09
C ASP A 163 -0.39 8.40 13.83
N GLY A 164 -1.11 7.55 13.10
CA GLY A 164 -2.12 6.63 13.63
C GLY A 164 -3.52 7.24 13.77
N THR A 165 -3.74 8.49 13.34
CA THR A 165 -5.05 9.14 13.39
C THR A 165 -5.99 8.50 12.36
N PRO A 166 -7.14 7.93 12.77
CA PRO A 166 -8.11 7.37 11.85
C PRO A 166 -8.95 8.48 11.20
N ILE A 167 -9.24 8.30 9.91
CA ILE A 167 -10.17 9.09 9.12
C ILE A 167 -11.26 8.14 8.64
N ASN A 168 -12.49 8.39 9.07
CA ASN A 168 -13.61 7.53 8.69
C ASN A 168 -13.99 7.79 7.24
N ALA A 169 -14.42 6.73 6.56
CA ALA A 169 -14.94 6.76 5.22
C ALA A 169 -16.34 6.15 5.17
N THR A 170 -17.18 6.66 4.30
CA THR A 170 -18.51 6.12 4.03
C THR A 170 -18.54 5.61 2.60
N ILE A 171 -18.66 4.32 2.42
CA ILE A 171 -18.83 3.68 1.11
C ILE A 171 -20.19 4.13 0.54
N TYR A 172 -20.20 4.57 -0.72
CA TYR A 172 -21.44 4.93 -1.43
C TYR A 172 -21.63 4.13 -2.72
N GLU A 173 -20.55 3.58 -3.28
CA GLU A 173 -20.59 2.70 -4.45
C GLU A 173 -19.53 1.60 -4.33
N TRP A 174 -19.79 0.42 -4.91
CA TRP A 174 -18.82 -0.64 -5.11
C TRP A 174 -19.23 -1.55 -6.25
N ASP A 175 -18.24 -2.04 -6.96
CA ASP A 175 -18.34 -3.02 -8.03
C ASP A 175 -17.54 -4.29 -7.69
N GLU A 176 -17.44 -5.20 -8.64
CA GLU A 176 -16.74 -6.49 -8.44
C GLU A 176 -15.22 -6.36 -8.27
N ASP A 177 -14.63 -5.19 -8.51
CA ASP A 177 -13.18 -4.92 -8.40
C ASP A 177 -12.85 -3.53 -7.82
N SER A 178 -13.85 -2.75 -7.39
CA SER A 178 -13.61 -1.41 -6.83
C SER A 178 -14.56 -1.04 -5.68
N ILE A 179 -14.15 -0.05 -4.88
CA ILE A 179 -14.95 0.62 -3.85
C ILE A 179 -14.71 2.12 -3.94
N GLU A 180 -15.80 2.90 -4.02
CA GLU A 180 -15.78 4.33 -3.87
C GLU A 180 -16.27 4.74 -2.48
N ALA A 181 -15.49 5.57 -1.80
CA ALA A 181 -15.83 6.01 -0.45
C ALA A 181 -15.51 7.49 -0.23
N ARG A 182 -16.41 8.17 0.48
CA ARG A 182 -16.25 9.58 0.86
C ARG A 182 -15.69 9.69 2.27
N LEU A 183 -14.63 10.49 2.42
CA LEU A 183 -13.94 10.74 3.67
C LEU A 183 -14.65 11.81 4.51
N GLU A 184 -14.69 11.63 5.83
CA GLU A 184 -15.20 12.66 6.75
C GLU A 184 -14.32 13.92 6.78
N SER A 185 -13.02 13.77 6.55
CA SER A 185 -12.05 14.86 6.51
C SER A 185 -11.13 14.75 5.29
N PRO A 186 -10.69 15.88 4.70
CA PRO A 186 -9.77 15.86 3.58
C PRO A 186 -8.41 15.30 3.98
N LEU A 187 -7.73 14.64 3.04
CA LEU A 187 -6.33 14.24 3.19
C LEU A 187 -5.40 15.42 2.92
N ASN A 188 -4.23 15.40 3.56
CA ASN A 188 -3.16 16.34 3.24
C ASN A 188 -2.38 15.81 2.05
N ILE A 189 -2.40 16.56 0.96
CA ILE A 189 -1.65 16.23 -0.26
C ILE A 189 -0.17 16.06 0.06
N GLY A 190 0.43 15.01 -0.52
CA GLY A 190 1.82 14.64 -0.30
C GLY A 190 2.09 13.88 1.01
N SER A 191 1.05 13.57 1.79
CA SER A 191 1.18 12.77 3.02
C SER A 191 0.81 11.31 2.79
N GLU A 192 1.48 10.43 3.52
CA GLU A 192 1.25 8.99 3.48
C GLU A 192 0.05 8.59 4.37
N TYR A 193 -0.76 7.70 3.85
CA TYR A 193 -1.91 7.10 4.52
C TYR A 193 -1.96 5.60 4.27
N MET A 194 -2.58 4.88 5.18
CA MET A 194 -2.94 3.48 4.99
C MET A 194 -4.47 3.37 4.85
N VAL A 195 -4.94 2.83 3.73
CA VAL A 195 -6.33 2.43 3.57
C VAL A 195 -6.48 0.97 4.00
N THR A 196 -7.61 0.66 4.62
CA THR A 196 -7.97 -0.70 5.04
C THR A 196 -9.43 -0.95 4.68
N VAL A 197 -9.67 -2.00 3.91
CA VAL A 197 -10.99 -2.51 3.57
C VAL A 197 -11.22 -3.81 4.34
N THR A 198 -12.30 -3.90 5.11
CA THR A 198 -12.70 -5.14 5.79
C THR A 198 -13.95 -5.72 5.14
N GLY A 199 -14.23 -7.00 5.37
CA GLY A 199 -15.38 -7.67 4.78
C GLY A 199 -15.23 -7.90 3.28
N VAL A 200 -14.00 -8.06 2.78
CA VAL A 200 -13.65 -8.33 1.39
C VAL A 200 -12.94 -9.67 1.26
N ARG A 201 -13.12 -10.35 0.15
CA ARG A 201 -12.34 -11.53 -0.22
C ARG A 201 -12.11 -11.58 -1.72
N ALA A 202 -11.03 -12.23 -2.17
CA ALA A 202 -10.90 -12.57 -3.59
C ALA A 202 -12.04 -13.51 -4.00
N ALA A 203 -12.48 -13.43 -5.26
CA ALA A 203 -13.66 -14.17 -5.75
C ALA A 203 -13.55 -15.70 -5.54
N GLN A 204 -12.33 -16.22 -5.55
CA GLN A 204 -12.01 -17.64 -5.35
C GLN A 204 -11.72 -18.04 -3.89
N ASP A 205 -11.69 -17.11 -2.96
CA ASP A 205 -11.45 -17.40 -1.54
C ASP A 205 -12.75 -17.81 -0.85
N THR A 206 -12.63 -18.47 0.31
CA THR A 206 -13.77 -18.96 1.11
C THR A 206 -14.08 -18.10 2.31
N ALA A 207 -13.18 -17.20 2.72
CA ALA A 207 -13.32 -16.37 3.92
C ALA A 207 -13.18 -14.89 3.61
N PHE A 208 -14.10 -14.07 4.13
CA PHE A 208 -13.96 -12.64 4.12
C PHE A 208 -12.91 -12.20 5.13
N GLY A 209 -12.10 -11.22 4.74
CA GLY A 209 -10.97 -10.74 5.50
C GLY A 209 -10.78 -9.24 5.36
N THR A 210 -9.52 -8.84 5.33
CA THR A 210 -9.09 -7.45 5.27
C THR A 210 -8.02 -7.30 4.20
N ALA A 211 -8.16 -6.26 3.37
CA ALA A 211 -7.12 -5.79 2.45
C ALA A 211 -6.63 -4.42 2.90
N SER A 212 -5.34 -4.13 2.73
CA SER A 212 -4.75 -2.83 3.07
C SER A 212 -3.68 -2.44 2.07
N LEU A 213 -3.59 -1.13 1.80
CA LEU A 213 -2.55 -0.52 0.98
C LEU A 213 -2.09 0.78 1.63
N THR A 214 -0.78 1.04 1.62
CA THR A 214 -0.22 2.35 1.95
C THR A 214 -0.05 3.15 0.68
N PHE A 215 -0.58 4.37 0.67
CA PHE A 215 -0.53 5.28 -0.47
C PHE A 215 -0.18 6.70 -0.02
N THR A 216 0.34 7.49 -0.94
CA THR A 216 0.53 8.92 -0.74
C THR A 216 -0.64 9.65 -1.38
N ALA A 217 -1.31 10.53 -0.63
CA ALA A 217 -2.45 11.28 -1.15
C ALA A 217 -1.99 12.34 -2.17
N TYR A 218 -2.56 12.29 -3.36
CA TYR A 218 -2.43 13.29 -4.41
C TYR A 218 -3.81 13.64 -4.93
N ASP A 219 -3.94 14.82 -5.45
CA ASP A 219 -5.12 15.32 -6.13
C ASP A 219 -5.02 14.87 -7.59
N ASP A 220 -5.99 14.08 -8.01
CA ASP A 220 -6.05 13.57 -9.38
C ASP A 220 -6.70 14.59 -10.34
#